data_45f483b3f68d14536ff07318e2f69632
#
_entry.id   45f483b3f68d14536ff07318e2f69632
#
_cell.length_a   1.000
_cell.length_b   1.000
_cell.length_c   1.000
_cell.angle_alpha   90.00
_cell.angle_beta   90.00
_cell.angle_gamma   90.00
#
_symmetry.space_group_name_H-M   'P 1'
#
loop_
_entity.id
_entity.type
_entity.pdbx_description
1 polymer ?
#
loop_
_entity_poly.entity_id
_entity_poly.type
_entity_poly.pdbx_seq_one_letter_code
_entity_poly.pdbx_strand_id
1 'polypeptide(L)'
;MESCDFLGLLKEGGHLSAAPGMVQEGLLEQVEGTTIMAVRYADGVLVAGDRRATMGNLVVYDRADKVLSIDDDTVMAIAGSPSVAYDIARMLEMSVQYYRRSQLQRLSLDGKLRTLSRLLRQNLPMAIQGIGAVVPIYAAYDQDAGESKIFFYDLLGAEFECVDFCTTGSGSNIIRGALYYQNRWGTPLAEMAEEQAVETVLKMLETAAEYDTATGGFRETARIFPQIMKVTAAGLNKVS
;
A
#
# COMPACT_ATOMS: atom_id res chain seq x y z
N MET A 1 -13.18 12.70 -32.37
CA MET A 1 -13.47 11.83 -31.21
C MET A 1 -13.18 12.68 -30.00
N GLU A 2 -14.21 13.32 -29.44
CA GLU A 2 -14.11 14.12 -28.24
C GLU A 2 -13.85 13.17 -27.06
N SER A 3 -12.81 13.45 -26.31
CA SER A 3 -12.50 12.68 -25.10
C SER A 3 -13.65 12.91 -24.11
N CYS A 4 -14.29 11.86 -23.64
CA CYS A 4 -15.22 11.93 -22.52
C CYS A 4 -14.43 12.25 -21.23
N ASP A 5 -14.10 13.51 -21.05
CA ASP A 5 -13.54 14.02 -19.82
C ASP A 5 -14.71 14.34 -18.85
N PHE A 6 -15.03 13.38 -17.99
CA PHE A 6 -16.09 13.51 -17.00
C PHE A 6 -15.87 14.72 -16.06
N LEU A 7 -14.62 15.03 -15.72
CA LEU A 7 -14.29 16.20 -14.91
C LEU A 7 -14.51 17.53 -15.68
N GLY A 8 -14.25 17.53 -16.99
CA GLY A 8 -14.56 18.65 -17.87
C GLY A 8 -16.07 18.94 -17.91
N LEU A 9 -16.88 17.89 -18.06
CA LEU A 9 -18.36 17.99 -18.06
C LEU A 9 -18.92 18.49 -16.72
N LEU A 10 -18.35 18.08 -15.59
CA LEU A 10 -18.76 18.55 -14.27
C LEU A 10 -18.38 20.03 -14.04
N LYS A 11 -17.27 20.50 -14.61
CA LYS A 11 -16.86 21.90 -14.59
C LYS A 11 -17.78 22.76 -15.46
N GLU A 12 -18.08 22.32 -16.69
CA GLU A 12 -18.97 23.01 -17.61
C GLU A 12 -20.42 23.04 -17.11
N GLY A 13 -20.87 21.98 -16.45
CA GLY A 13 -22.21 21.90 -15.86
C GLY A 13 -22.42 22.69 -14.58
N GLY A 14 -21.39 23.39 -14.06
CA GLY A 14 -21.48 24.18 -12.82
C GLY A 14 -21.71 23.35 -11.56
N HIS A 15 -21.52 22.02 -11.65
CA HIS A 15 -21.68 21.09 -10.52
C HIS A 15 -20.45 21.05 -9.59
N LEU A 16 -19.34 21.65 -10.02
CA LEU A 16 -18.18 21.89 -9.17
C LEU A 16 -18.16 23.40 -8.85
N SER A 17 -18.74 23.78 -7.73
CA SER A 17 -18.55 25.10 -7.16
C SER A 17 -17.05 25.26 -6.88
N ALA A 18 -16.43 26.28 -7.48
CA ALA A 18 -15.07 26.66 -7.12
C ALA A 18 -15.09 27.06 -5.64
N ALA A 19 -14.54 26.23 -4.78
CA ALA A 19 -14.33 26.62 -3.39
C ALA A 19 -13.42 27.86 -3.40
N PRO A 20 -13.74 28.91 -2.62
CA PRO A 20 -12.89 30.09 -2.51
C PRO A 20 -11.59 29.66 -1.82
N GLY A 21 -10.51 29.64 -2.56
CA GLY A 21 -9.18 29.23 -2.10
C GLY A 21 -8.55 28.17 -3.02
N MET A 22 -8.46 28.45 -4.33
CA MET A 22 -7.54 27.71 -5.18
C MET A 22 -6.13 27.94 -4.64
N VAL A 23 -5.60 26.92 -3.96
CA VAL A 23 -4.16 26.82 -3.75
C VAL A 23 -3.53 26.86 -5.15
N GLN A 24 -2.67 27.85 -5.40
CA GLN A 24 -1.96 27.96 -6.67
C GLN A 24 -1.27 26.64 -6.96
N GLU A 25 -1.54 26.07 -8.13
CA GLU A 25 -0.75 24.97 -8.68
C GLU A 25 0.73 25.37 -8.60
N GLY A 26 1.51 24.69 -7.79
CA GLY A 26 2.95 24.90 -7.66
C GLY A 26 3.50 25.12 -6.26
N LEU A 27 2.69 25.21 -5.20
CA LEU A 27 3.19 25.59 -3.86
C LEU A 27 3.43 24.43 -2.89
N LEU A 28 3.00 23.22 -3.18
CA LEU A 28 3.30 22.03 -2.38
C LEU A 28 3.61 20.86 -3.30
N GLU A 29 4.86 20.71 -3.69
CA GLU A 29 5.34 19.43 -4.22
C GLU A 29 5.14 18.39 -3.12
N GLN A 30 4.23 17.44 -3.37
CA GLN A 30 3.97 16.38 -2.41
C GLN A 30 5.15 15.41 -2.36
N VAL A 31 5.45 14.91 -1.17
CA VAL A 31 6.34 13.77 -1.01
C VAL A 31 5.64 12.58 -1.64
N GLU A 32 6.03 12.25 -2.86
CA GLU A 32 5.55 11.11 -3.63
C GLU A 32 6.76 10.23 -3.94
N GLY A 33 6.61 8.99 -3.89
CA GLY A 33 7.67 8.04 -4.18
C GLY A 33 7.56 6.90 -3.21
N THR A 34 6.93 5.87 -3.71
CA THR A 34 6.64 4.69 -2.90
C THR A 34 6.46 3.53 -3.84
N THR A 35 7.07 2.41 -3.50
CA THR A 35 6.77 1.14 -4.14
C THR A 35 6.53 0.12 -3.06
N ILE A 36 5.32 -0.42 -3.04
CA ILE A 36 4.90 -1.47 -2.12
C ILE A 36 4.32 -2.64 -2.88
N MET A 37 4.44 -3.81 -2.27
CA MET A 37 3.92 -5.05 -2.82
C MET A 37 3.50 -6.01 -1.72
N ALA A 38 2.56 -6.89 -2.04
CA ALA A 38 2.24 -8.06 -1.26
C ALA A 38 2.25 -9.30 -2.18
N VAL A 39 2.76 -10.40 -1.68
CA VAL A 39 2.92 -11.65 -2.44
C VAL A 39 2.48 -12.82 -1.57
N ARG A 40 1.60 -13.67 -2.10
CA ARG A 40 1.24 -14.95 -1.46
C ARG A 40 2.38 -15.95 -1.68
N TYR A 41 2.76 -16.66 -0.64
CA TYR A 41 3.71 -17.77 -0.68
C TYR A 41 3.12 -18.98 0.07
N ALA A 42 3.83 -20.09 0.15
CA ALA A 42 3.30 -21.36 0.67
C ALA A 42 2.68 -21.25 2.07
N ASP A 43 3.28 -20.47 2.98
CA ASP A 43 2.84 -20.41 4.38
C ASP A 43 2.03 -19.14 4.72
N GLY A 44 1.82 -18.23 3.75
CA GLY A 44 1.09 -17.00 4.02
C GLY A 44 1.31 -15.88 3.00
N VAL A 45 1.49 -14.66 3.48
CA VAL A 45 1.69 -13.46 2.68
C VAL A 45 2.92 -12.69 3.15
N LEU A 46 3.79 -12.32 2.22
CA LEU A 46 4.84 -11.32 2.43
C LEU A 46 4.34 -9.94 1.97
N VAL A 47 4.52 -8.93 2.80
CA VAL A 47 4.26 -7.54 2.46
C VAL A 47 5.56 -6.77 2.55
N ALA A 48 5.91 -6.08 1.46
CA ALA A 48 7.18 -5.40 1.36
C ALA A 48 7.04 -3.99 0.79
N GLY A 49 7.97 -3.12 1.17
CA GLY A 49 8.07 -1.78 0.65
C GLY A 49 9.50 -1.28 0.65
N ASP A 50 9.82 -0.43 -0.31
CA ASP A 50 11.04 0.36 -0.30
C ASP A 50 10.99 1.41 0.83
N ARG A 51 12.10 2.12 1.05
CA ARG A 51 12.19 3.08 2.17
C ARG A 51 12.45 4.53 1.72
N ARG A 52 12.41 4.80 0.41
CA ARG A 52 12.67 6.13 -0.13
C ARG A 52 11.41 6.99 -0.11
N ALA A 53 11.54 8.23 0.33
CA ALA A 53 10.56 9.28 0.14
C ALA A 53 11.18 10.38 -0.74
N THR A 54 10.47 10.77 -1.81
CA THR A 54 10.92 11.80 -2.76
C THR A 54 9.94 12.97 -2.79
N MET A 55 10.44 14.14 -3.12
CA MET A 55 9.65 15.31 -3.44
C MET A 55 10.07 15.74 -4.85
N GLY A 56 9.23 15.45 -5.85
CA GLY A 56 9.64 15.50 -7.24
C GLY A 56 10.85 14.59 -7.47
N ASN A 57 11.93 15.15 -8.01
CA ASN A 57 13.17 14.43 -8.31
C ASN A 57 14.17 14.39 -7.12
N LEU A 58 13.83 14.98 -5.97
CA LEU A 58 14.72 15.03 -4.83
C LEU A 58 14.43 13.92 -3.82
N VAL A 59 15.44 13.16 -3.42
CA VAL A 59 15.33 12.23 -2.29
C VAL A 59 15.40 13.03 -0.99
N VAL A 60 14.29 13.11 -0.27
CA VAL A 60 14.20 13.85 1.01
C VAL A 60 14.44 12.94 2.22
N TYR A 61 14.13 11.65 2.10
CA TYR A 61 14.33 10.68 3.17
C TYR A 61 14.40 9.26 2.60
N ASP A 62 15.24 8.40 3.17
CA ASP A 62 15.46 7.04 2.67
C ASP A 62 15.30 5.94 3.74
N ARG A 63 14.64 6.26 4.86
CA ARG A 63 14.32 5.33 5.95
C ARG A 63 12.83 5.37 6.34
N ALA A 64 11.95 5.74 5.41
CA ALA A 64 10.51 5.78 5.67
C ALA A 64 9.97 4.37 5.92
N ASP A 65 9.10 4.23 6.92
CA ASP A 65 8.39 2.99 7.16
C ASP A 65 7.09 2.99 6.33
N LYS A 66 7.04 2.10 5.34
CA LYS A 66 5.91 2.00 4.42
C LYS A 66 5.04 0.77 4.68
N VAL A 67 5.50 -0.13 5.54
CA VAL A 67 4.78 -1.35 5.94
C VAL A 67 4.52 -1.26 7.44
N LEU A 68 3.24 -1.06 7.81
CA LEU A 68 2.80 -0.72 9.15
C LEU A 68 1.97 -1.86 9.76
N SER A 69 2.32 -2.31 10.96
CA SER A 69 1.49 -3.25 11.70
C SER A 69 0.25 -2.53 12.22
N ILE A 70 -0.91 -3.14 12.03
CA ILE A 70 -2.19 -2.63 12.55
C ILE A 70 -2.57 -3.37 13.84
N ASP A 71 -2.41 -4.69 13.85
CA ASP A 71 -2.55 -5.52 15.04
C ASP A 71 -1.73 -6.82 14.91
N ASP A 72 -2.04 -7.84 15.73
CA ASP A 72 -1.27 -9.09 15.84
C ASP A 72 -1.27 -9.93 14.54
N ASP A 73 -2.26 -9.74 13.66
CA ASP A 73 -2.47 -10.54 12.45
C ASP A 73 -2.69 -9.71 11.17
N THR A 74 -2.46 -8.40 11.25
CA THR A 74 -2.79 -7.47 10.16
C THR A 74 -1.69 -6.45 9.90
N VAL A 75 -1.41 -6.23 8.63
CA VAL A 75 -0.44 -5.23 8.16
C VAL A 75 -1.04 -4.37 7.05
N MET A 76 -0.69 -3.10 7.01
CA MET A 76 -1.03 -2.16 5.95
C MET A 76 0.24 -1.58 5.34
N ALA A 77 0.43 -1.77 4.04
CA ALA A 77 1.46 -1.06 3.30
C ALA A 77 0.86 0.17 2.63
N ILE A 78 1.60 1.27 2.62
CA ILE A 78 1.10 2.58 2.22
C ILE A 78 1.83 3.12 1.00
N ALA A 79 1.07 3.62 0.03
CA ALA A 79 1.56 4.38 -1.13
C ALA A 79 0.74 5.66 -1.28
N GLY A 80 1.38 6.74 -1.72
CA GLY A 80 0.81 8.08 -1.84
C GLY A 80 1.30 9.02 -0.73
N SER A 81 0.48 9.98 -0.31
CA SER A 81 0.85 10.98 0.69
C SER A 81 1.16 10.37 2.06
N PRO A 82 2.41 10.44 2.55
CA PRO A 82 2.80 9.76 3.79
C PRO A 82 2.05 10.29 5.02
N SER A 83 1.84 11.60 5.12
CA SER A 83 1.17 12.22 6.28
C SER A 83 -0.24 11.66 6.47
N VAL A 84 -1.02 11.65 5.39
CA VAL A 84 -2.39 11.12 5.40
C VAL A 84 -2.40 9.61 5.61
N ALA A 85 -1.47 8.90 4.96
CA ALA A 85 -1.39 7.45 5.08
C ALA A 85 -1.06 6.99 6.52
N TYR A 86 -0.13 7.68 7.21
CA TYR A 86 0.16 7.40 8.62
C TYR A 86 -1.03 7.72 9.53
N ASP A 87 -1.77 8.80 9.27
CA ASP A 87 -2.97 9.12 10.05
C ASP A 87 -4.06 8.08 9.86
N ILE A 88 -4.31 7.64 8.63
CA ILE A 88 -5.26 6.56 8.33
C ILE A 88 -4.86 5.27 9.05
N ALA A 89 -3.59 4.88 8.99
CA ALA A 89 -3.07 3.68 9.67
C ALA A 89 -3.29 3.77 11.18
N ARG A 90 -2.94 4.90 11.78
CA ARG A 90 -3.12 5.15 13.22
C ARG A 90 -4.58 5.11 13.64
N MET A 91 -5.47 5.75 12.86
CA MET A 91 -6.91 5.73 13.13
C MET A 91 -7.49 4.32 13.02
N LEU A 92 -7.02 3.53 12.05
CA LEU A 92 -7.41 2.12 11.91
C LEU A 92 -6.94 1.30 13.12
N GLU A 93 -5.66 1.39 13.49
CA GLU A 93 -5.09 0.75 14.67
C GLU A 93 -5.88 1.09 15.94
N MET A 94 -6.12 2.39 16.18
CA MET A 94 -6.91 2.84 17.33
C MET A 94 -8.33 2.27 17.32
N SER A 95 -8.98 2.21 16.16
CA SER A 95 -10.34 1.66 16.02
C SER A 95 -10.38 0.17 16.35
N VAL A 96 -9.40 -0.60 15.86
CA VAL A 96 -9.27 -2.04 16.15
C VAL A 96 -8.99 -2.29 17.64
N GLN A 97 -8.07 -1.52 18.24
CA GLN A 97 -7.75 -1.62 19.64
C GLN A 97 -8.92 -1.20 20.54
N TYR A 98 -9.63 -0.12 20.18
CA TYR A 98 -10.81 0.32 20.91
C TYR A 98 -11.91 -0.74 20.90
N TYR A 99 -12.19 -1.34 19.72
CA TYR A 99 -13.16 -2.40 19.59
C TYR A 99 -12.79 -3.61 20.48
N ARG A 100 -11.52 -4.06 20.42
CA ARG A 100 -11.03 -5.17 21.23
C ARG A 100 -11.21 -4.93 22.73
N ARG A 101 -10.94 -3.71 23.20
CA ARG A 101 -11.06 -3.34 24.62
C ARG A 101 -12.52 -3.18 25.06
N SER A 102 -13.37 -2.61 24.22
CA SER A 102 -14.77 -2.33 24.55
C SER A 102 -15.67 -3.57 24.41
N GLN A 103 -15.41 -4.41 23.41
CA GLN A 103 -16.21 -5.60 23.14
C GLN A 103 -15.58 -6.91 23.67
N LEU A 104 -14.36 -6.85 24.20
CA LEU A 104 -13.57 -8.01 24.70
C LEU A 104 -13.40 -9.12 23.65
N GLN A 105 -13.45 -8.75 22.37
CA GLN A 105 -13.27 -9.66 21.24
C GLN A 105 -12.54 -8.95 20.10
N ARG A 106 -11.93 -9.73 19.20
CA ARG A 106 -11.25 -9.18 18.03
C ARG A 106 -12.28 -8.65 17.02
N LEU A 107 -11.94 -7.53 16.34
CA LEU A 107 -12.70 -7.07 15.19
C LEU A 107 -12.47 -8.06 14.04
N SER A 108 -13.54 -8.52 13.40
CA SER A 108 -13.46 -9.43 12.25
C SER A 108 -12.68 -8.79 11.09
N LEU A 109 -12.14 -9.61 10.18
CA LEU A 109 -11.46 -9.12 8.98
C LEU A 109 -12.37 -8.16 8.19
N ASP A 110 -13.62 -8.56 7.93
CA ASP A 110 -14.61 -7.70 7.24
C ASP A 110 -14.82 -6.35 7.99
N GLY A 111 -14.87 -6.37 9.31
CA GLY A 111 -14.96 -5.15 10.12
C GLY A 111 -13.75 -4.23 9.97
N LYS A 112 -12.53 -4.79 9.91
CA LYS A 112 -11.29 -4.04 9.65
C LYS A 112 -11.30 -3.45 8.24
N LEU A 113 -11.65 -4.23 7.22
CA LEU A 113 -11.73 -3.82 5.82
C LEU A 113 -12.72 -2.67 5.62
N ARG A 114 -13.93 -2.78 6.16
CA ARG A 114 -14.94 -1.71 6.13
C ARG A 114 -14.49 -0.44 6.86
N THR A 115 -13.76 -0.61 7.96
CA THR A 115 -13.21 0.56 8.69
C THR A 115 -12.19 1.29 7.84
N LEU A 116 -11.27 0.57 7.17
CA LEU A 116 -10.31 1.18 6.25
C LEU A 116 -10.99 1.85 5.05
N SER A 117 -11.97 1.19 4.41
CA SER A 117 -12.79 1.80 3.35
C SER A 117 -13.42 3.12 3.77
N ARG A 118 -13.96 3.18 5.00
CA ARG A 118 -14.56 4.41 5.54
C ARG A 118 -13.53 5.51 5.73
N LEU A 119 -12.35 5.19 6.28
CA LEU A 119 -11.28 6.17 6.49
C LEU A 119 -10.77 6.73 5.16
N LEU A 120 -10.58 5.89 4.13
CA LEU A 120 -10.21 6.33 2.79
C LEU A 120 -11.28 7.26 2.17
N ARG A 121 -12.57 6.92 2.28
CA ARG A 121 -13.66 7.77 1.81
C ARG A 121 -13.74 9.11 2.54
N GLN A 122 -13.44 9.15 3.82
CA GLN A 122 -13.38 10.42 4.57
C GLN A 122 -12.25 11.32 4.07
N ASN A 123 -11.17 10.75 3.54
CA ASN A 123 -10.07 11.49 2.94
C ASN A 123 -10.32 11.91 1.47
N LEU A 124 -11.38 11.40 0.82
CA LEU A 124 -11.67 11.65 -0.59
C LEU A 124 -11.67 13.12 -1.01
N PRO A 125 -12.21 14.08 -0.22
CA PRO A 125 -12.19 15.50 -0.59
C PRO A 125 -10.78 16.05 -0.78
N MET A 126 -9.80 15.59 0.00
CA MET A 126 -8.39 15.98 -0.14
C MET A 126 -7.74 15.25 -1.32
N ALA A 127 -8.04 13.96 -1.50
CA ALA A 127 -7.51 13.15 -2.58
C ALA A 127 -7.92 13.70 -3.97
N ILE A 128 -9.17 14.15 -4.14
CA ILE A 128 -9.67 14.77 -5.38
C ILE A 128 -8.94 16.10 -5.68
N GLN A 129 -8.50 16.82 -4.66
CA GLN A 129 -7.70 18.04 -4.83
C GLN A 129 -6.23 17.77 -5.15
N GLY A 130 -5.85 16.50 -5.32
CA GLY A 130 -4.45 16.10 -5.53
C GLY A 130 -3.60 16.13 -4.24
N ILE A 131 -4.22 16.42 -3.09
CA ILE A 131 -3.53 16.53 -1.81
C ILE A 131 -3.90 15.31 -0.96
N GLY A 132 -2.95 14.42 -0.68
CA GLY A 132 -3.21 13.34 0.26
C GLY A 132 -3.87 12.09 -0.33
N ALA A 133 -3.65 11.79 -1.61
CA ALA A 133 -4.03 10.52 -2.21
C ALA A 133 -3.30 9.35 -1.50
N VAL A 134 -4.04 8.30 -1.13
CA VAL A 134 -3.50 7.09 -0.50
C VAL A 134 -4.09 5.86 -1.16
N VAL A 135 -3.23 4.94 -1.58
CA VAL A 135 -3.59 3.67 -2.23
C VAL A 135 -2.91 2.53 -1.48
N PRO A 136 -3.51 2.04 -0.39
CA PRO A 136 -2.88 1.04 0.45
C PRO A 136 -3.06 -0.39 -0.09
N ILE A 137 -2.11 -1.25 0.29
CA ILE A 137 -2.27 -2.70 0.30
C ILE A 137 -2.50 -3.13 1.74
N TYR A 138 -3.48 -3.99 1.95
CA TYR A 138 -3.84 -4.53 3.23
C TYR A 138 -3.69 -6.05 3.21
N ALA A 139 -2.98 -6.61 4.17
CA ALA A 139 -2.87 -8.06 4.30
C ALA A 139 -3.17 -8.48 5.74
N ALA A 140 -3.90 -9.56 5.87
CA ALA A 140 -4.32 -10.09 7.16
C ALA A 140 -4.42 -11.61 7.13
N TYR A 141 -4.25 -12.24 8.30
CA TYR A 141 -4.65 -13.62 8.49
C TYR A 141 -6.12 -13.65 8.89
N ASP A 142 -6.93 -14.28 8.03
CA ASP A 142 -8.36 -14.50 8.31
C ASP A 142 -8.52 -15.70 9.24
N GLN A 143 -8.81 -15.42 10.51
CA GLN A 143 -8.96 -16.47 11.52
C GLN A 143 -10.14 -17.41 11.23
N ASP A 144 -11.18 -16.90 10.57
CA ASP A 144 -12.38 -17.69 10.26
C ASP A 144 -12.16 -18.60 9.05
N ALA A 145 -11.45 -18.11 8.04
CA ALA A 145 -11.10 -18.87 6.84
C ALA A 145 -9.84 -19.73 7.03
N GLY A 146 -8.99 -19.43 8.01
CA GLY A 146 -7.72 -20.13 8.26
C GLY A 146 -6.65 -19.85 7.21
N GLU A 147 -6.69 -18.70 6.55
CA GLU A 147 -5.75 -18.33 5.49
C GLU A 147 -5.35 -16.84 5.54
N SER A 148 -4.21 -16.51 4.95
CA SER A 148 -3.80 -15.12 4.77
C SER A 148 -4.40 -14.56 3.49
N LYS A 149 -4.92 -13.32 3.55
CA LYS A 149 -5.56 -12.62 2.44
C LYS A 149 -4.88 -11.29 2.12
N ILE A 150 -4.93 -10.90 0.85
CA ILE A 150 -4.39 -9.65 0.34
C ILE A 150 -5.52 -8.83 -0.25
N PHE A 151 -5.57 -7.54 0.10
CA PHE A 151 -6.54 -6.59 -0.45
C PHE A 151 -5.83 -5.35 -0.97
N PHE A 152 -6.29 -4.87 -2.10
CA PHE A 152 -5.93 -3.61 -2.68
C PHE A 152 -7.09 -2.63 -2.53
N TYR A 153 -6.79 -1.38 -2.24
CA TYR A 153 -7.78 -0.31 -2.19
C TYR A 153 -7.50 0.74 -3.26
N ASP A 154 -8.54 1.21 -3.92
CA ASP A 154 -8.45 2.40 -4.75
C ASP A 154 -8.60 3.70 -3.93
N LEU A 155 -8.45 4.84 -4.61
CA LEU A 155 -8.60 6.17 -3.99
C LEU A 155 -10.00 6.43 -3.43
N LEU A 156 -11.02 5.72 -3.91
CA LEU A 156 -12.41 5.87 -3.50
C LEU A 156 -12.76 4.96 -2.31
N GLY A 157 -11.79 4.16 -1.84
CA GLY A 157 -11.99 3.21 -0.75
C GLY A 157 -12.77 1.96 -1.17
N ALA A 158 -12.76 1.62 -2.47
CA ALA A 158 -13.21 0.31 -2.91
C ALA A 158 -12.12 -0.72 -2.66
N GLU A 159 -12.50 -1.87 -2.10
CA GLU A 159 -11.59 -2.97 -1.81
C GLU A 159 -11.67 -4.05 -2.90
N PHE A 160 -10.51 -4.65 -3.18
CA PHE A 160 -10.37 -5.73 -4.15
C PHE A 160 -9.46 -6.80 -3.57
N GLU A 161 -9.96 -8.01 -3.44
CA GLU A 161 -9.14 -9.15 -3.03
C GLU A 161 -8.19 -9.56 -4.15
N CYS A 162 -6.91 -9.75 -3.82
CA CYS A 162 -5.87 -10.18 -4.73
C CYS A 162 -5.47 -11.64 -4.43
N VAL A 163 -5.48 -12.48 -5.46
CA VAL A 163 -5.24 -13.93 -5.28
C VAL A 163 -3.77 -14.22 -5.02
N ASP A 164 -2.88 -13.78 -5.92
CA ASP A 164 -1.46 -14.16 -5.87
C ASP A 164 -0.57 -13.04 -5.35
N PHE A 165 -0.76 -11.84 -5.87
CA PHE A 165 0.04 -10.67 -5.51
C PHE A 165 -0.69 -9.36 -5.81
N CYS A 166 -0.20 -8.31 -5.18
CA CYS A 166 -0.63 -6.94 -5.41
C CYS A 166 0.57 -5.99 -5.36
N THR A 167 0.55 -4.96 -6.18
CA THR A 167 1.60 -3.91 -6.21
C THR A 167 0.97 -2.54 -6.41
N THR A 168 1.49 -1.51 -5.74
CA THR A 168 1.07 -0.13 -5.96
C THR A 168 2.23 0.84 -5.73
N GLY A 169 2.07 2.07 -6.20
CA GLY A 169 3.11 3.08 -6.19
C GLY A 169 3.86 3.19 -7.53
N SER A 170 4.88 4.05 -7.57
CA SER A 170 5.57 4.45 -8.83
C SER A 170 6.23 3.28 -9.57
N GLY A 171 6.94 2.40 -8.85
CA GLY A 171 7.59 1.21 -9.43
C GLY A 171 6.66 0.01 -9.65
N SER A 172 5.37 0.13 -9.33
CA SER A 172 4.43 -1.00 -9.31
C SER A 172 4.26 -1.70 -10.67
N ASN A 173 4.28 -0.96 -11.78
CA ASN A 173 4.12 -1.53 -13.11
C ASN A 173 5.29 -2.44 -13.50
N ILE A 174 6.51 -2.07 -13.07
CA ILE A 174 7.73 -2.87 -13.30
C ILE A 174 7.61 -4.20 -12.55
N ILE A 175 7.28 -4.13 -11.26
CA ILE A 175 7.12 -5.30 -10.40
C ILE A 175 5.97 -6.19 -10.89
N ARG A 176 4.84 -5.61 -11.28
CA ARG A 176 3.66 -6.36 -11.75
C ARG A 176 4.00 -7.25 -12.96
N GLY A 177 4.72 -6.69 -13.94
CA GLY A 177 5.14 -7.46 -15.11
C GLY A 177 6.10 -8.59 -14.76
N ALA A 178 7.09 -8.32 -13.89
CA ALA A 178 8.06 -9.30 -13.44
C ALA A 178 7.42 -10.41 -12.58
N LEU A 179 6.53 -10.06 -11.65
CA LEU A 179 5.80 -11.04 -10.84
C LEU A 179 4.86 -11.89 -11.68
N TYR A 180 4.16 -11.29 -12.65
CA TYR A 180 3.32 -12.07 -13.56
C TYR A 180 4.14 -13.08 -14.35
N TYR A 181 5.30 -12.66 -14.87
CA TYR A 181 6.23 -13.57 -15.57
C TYR A 181 6.70 -14.69 -14.66
N GLN A 182 7.15 -14.37 -13.44
CA GLN A 182 7.61 -15.35 -12.45
C GLN A 182 6.51 -16.35 -12.10
N ASN A 183 5.30 -15.87 -11.83
CA ASN A 183 4.16 -16.70 -11.41
C ASN A 183 3.65 -17.60 -12.54
N ARG A 184 3.79 -17.16 -13.80
CA ARG A 184 3.25 -17.88 -14.98
C ARG A 184 4.22 -18.88 -15.58
N TRP A 185 5.50 -18.55 -15.63
CA TRP A 185 6.52 -19.35 -16.34
C TRP A 185 7.70 -19.78 -15.47
N GLY A 186 7.80 -19.29 -14.24
CA GLY A 186 8.74 -19.75 -13.23
C GLY A 186 8.07 -20.63 -12.20
N THR A 187 8.64 -20.69 -10.99
CA THR A 187 7.98 -21.32 -9.85
C THR A 187 6.80 -20.44 -9.43
N PRO A 188 5.56 -21.00 -9.34
CA PRO A 188 4.42 -20.25 -8.84
C PRO A 188 4.69 -19.67 -7.46
N LEU A 189 4.27 -18.43 -7.23
CA LEU A 189 4.53 -17.71 -5.96
C LEU A 189 3.99 -18.48 -4.76
N ALA A 190 2.76 -19.01 -4.86
CA ALA A 190 2.11 -19.78 -3.81
C ALA A 190 2.80 -21.12 -3.45
N GLU A 191 3.72 -21.61 -4.29
CA GLU A 191 4.50 -22.83 -4.05
C GLU A 191 5.89 -22.53 -3.47
N MET A 192 6.28 -21.25 -3.39
CA MET A 192 7.62 -20.87 -2.89
C MET A 192 7.69 -21.04 -1.37
N ALA A 193 8.81 -21.60 -0.89
CA ALA A 193 9.18 -21.53 0.51
C ALA A 193 9.51 -20.07 0.92
N GLU A 194 9.51 -19.78 2.23
CA GLU A 194 9.73 -18.43 2.75
C GLU A 194 10.99 -17.77 2.19
N GLU A 195 12.13 -18.46 2.23
CA GLU A 195 13.42 -17.94 1.78
C GLU A 195 13.40 -17.55 0.30
N GLN A 196 12.80 -18.41 -0.54
CA GLN A 196 12.68 -18.17 -1.97
C GLN A 196 11.73 -17.02 -2.27
N ALA A 197 10.63 -16.93 -1.54
CA ALA A 197 9.66 -15.82 -1.67
C ALA A 197 10.28 -14.48 -1.25
N VAL A 198 11.04 -14.45 -0.14
CA VAL A 198 11.78 -13.27 0.33
C VAL A 198 12.81 -12.83 -0.71
N GLU A 199 13.62 -13.76 -1.23
CA GLU A 199 14.60 -13.46 -2.28
C GLU A 199 13.93 -12.90 -3.53
N THR A 200 12.78 -13.45 -3.93
CA THR A 200 12.00 -12.96 -5.07
C THR A 200 11.50 -11.54 -4.83
N VAL A 201 10.92 -11.26 -3.67
CA VAL A 201 10.46 -9.92 -3.27
C VAL A 201 11.59 -8.90 -3.30
N LEU A 202 12.77 -9.26 -2.78
CA LEU A 202 13.94 -8.40 -2.80
C LEU A 202 14.39 -8.07 -4.24
N LYS A 203 14.48 -9.08 -5.11
CA LYS A 203 14.82 -8.91 -6.54
C LYS A 203 13.80 -8.02 -7.27
N MET A 204 12.51 -8.13 -6.95
CA MET A 204 11.47 -7.29 -7.54
C MET A 204 11.64 -5.81 -7.15
N LEU A 205 11.90 -5.53 -5.86
CA LEU A 205 12.13 -4.16 -5.40
C LEU A 205 13.42 -3.57 -5.97
N GLU A 206 14.50 -4.37 -6.08
CA GLU A 206 15.74 -3.94 -6.72
C GLU A 206 15.54 -3.64 -8.20
N THR A 207 14.81 -4.51 -8.91
CA THR A 207 14.46 -4.28 -10.33
C THR A 207 13.63 -2.99 -10.50
N ALA A 208 12.69 -2.72 -9.60
CA ALA A 208 11.95 -1.48 -9.64
C ALA A 208 12.86 -0.27 -9.40
N ALA A 209 13.79 -0.35 -8.46
CA ALA A 209 14.72 0.74 -8.14
C ALA A 209 15.70 1.07 -9.26
N GLU A 210 15.95 0.13 -10.19
CA GLU A 210 16.81 0.36 -11.37
C GLU A 210 16.15 1.31 -12.39
N TYR A 211 14.82 1.25 -12.51
CA TYR A 211 14.08 1.99 -13.54
C TYR A 211 13.16 3.08 -12.99
N ASP A 212 12.88 3.07 -11.68
CA ASP A 212 12.07 4.07 -11.00
C ASP A 212 12.90 4.84 -9.97
N THR A 213 13.18 6.10 -10.24
CA THR A 213 13.98 6.98 -9.36
C THR A 213 13.32 7.21 -8.00
N ALA A 214 12.01 7.06 -7.91
CA ALA A 214 11.25 7.23 -6.68
C ALA A 214 11.23 5.96 -5.79
N THR A 215 11.66 4.81 -6.33
CA THR A 215 11.85 3.57 -5.57
C THR A 215 13.28 3.51 -5.00
N GLY A 216 13.39 3.26 -3.71
CA GLY A 216 14.69 3.09 -3.03
C GLY A 216 15.27 1.69 -3.21
N GLY A 217 16.46 1.60 -3.80
CA GLY A 217 17.25 0.36 -3.86
C GLY A 217 17.99 0.07 -2.56
N PHE A 218 18.67 -1.08 -2.53
CA PHE A 218 19.56 -1.47 -1.43
C PHE A 218 20.76 -0.54 -1.32
N ARG A 219 21.13 -0.21 -0.10
CA ARG A 219 22.37 0.53 0.21
C ARG A 219 23.07 -0.14 1.37
N GLU A 220 23.91 -1.12 1.09
CA GLU A 220 24.66 -1.86 2.09
C GLU A 220 25.50 -0.94 2.98
N THR A 221 26.22 0.02 2.39
CA THR A 221 27.07 0.97 3.12
C THR A 221 26.30 1.82 4.12
N ALA A 222 25.01 2.14 3.82
CA ALA A 222 24.13 2.90 4.69
C ALA A 222 23.21 2.00 5.54
N ARG A 223 23.28 0.69 5.38
CA ARG A 223 22.40 -0.31 6.01
C ARG A 223 20.90 0.02 5.77
N ILE A 224 20.57 0.37 4.54
CA ILE A 224 19.19 0.62 4.11
C ILE A 224 18.72 -0.59 3.32
N PHE A 225 17.74 -1.30 3.89
CA PHE A 225 17.11 -2.48 3.30
C PHE A 225 15.61 -2.25 3.23
N PRO A 226 14.91 -2.84 2.25
CA PRO A 226 13.45 -2.84 2.22
C PRO A 226 12.86 -3.37 3.51
N GLN A 227 11.67 -2.89 3.82
CA GLN A 227 10.91 -3.40 4.94
C GLN A 227 10.06 -4.57 4.46
N ILE A 228 10.19 -5.74 5.12
CA ILE A 228 9.40 -6.93 4.80
C ILE A 228 8.73 -7.43 6.08
N MET A 229 7.44 -7.69 6.00
CA MET A 229 6.67 -8.33 7.05
C MET A 229 5.94 -9.55 6.48
N LYS A 230 5.82 -10.59 7.29
CA LYS A 230 5.06 -11.79 6.95
C LYS A 230 3.82 -11.91 7.80
N VAL A 231 2.72 -12.31 7.16
CA VAL A 231 1.42 -12.59 7.77
C VAL A 231 1.13 -14.07 7.58
N THR A 232 1.07 -14.80 8.67
CA THR A 232 0.86 -16.26 8.70
C THR A 232 -0.13 -16.65 9.80
N ALA A 233 -0.45 -17.93 9.90
CA ALA A 233 -1.22 -18.48 11.03
C ALA A 233 -0.57 -18.19 12.40
N ALA A 234 0.75 -18.03 12.43
CA ALA A 234 1.50 -17.68 13.65
C ALA A 234 1.45 -16.18 13.99
N GLY A 235 0.74 -15.39 13.19
CA GLY A 235 0.61 -13.94 13.31
C GLY A 235 1.57 -13.15 12.42
N LEU A 236 1.76 -11.87 12.78
CA LEU A 236 2.57 -10.91 12.05
C LEU A 236 4.01 -10.92 12.57
N ASN A 237 4.98 -11.08 11.67
CA ASN A 237 6.39 -11.08 12.00
C ASN A 237 7.20 -10.24 11.00
N LYS A 238 8.24 -9.56 11.49
CA LYS A 238 9.19 -8.89 10.63
C LYS A 238 10.19 -9.90 10.08
N VAL A 239 10.46 -9.84 8.78
CA VAL A 239 11.54 -10.60 8.14
C VAL A 239 12.82 -9.78 8.26
N SER A 240 13.82 -10.35 8.89
CA SER A 240 15.12 -9.70 9.16
C SER A 240 16.15 -9.98 8.09
#